data_e66c28ebb980e7bd050d5244cedfc1f6
#
_entry.id   e66c28ebb980e7bd050d5244cedfc1f6
#
_cell.length_a   1.000
_cell.length_b   1.000
_cell.length_c   1.000
_cell.angle_alpha   90.00
_cell.angle_beta   90.00
_cell.angle_gamma   90.00
#
_symmetry.space_group_name_H-M   'P 1'
#
loop_
_entity.id
_entity.type
_entity.pdbx_description
1 polymer ?
#
loop_
_entity_poly.entity_id
_entity_poly.type
_entity_poly.pdbx_seq_one_letter_code
_entity_poly.pdbx_strand_id
1 'polypeptide(L)'
;CRGVSLDMSKHMNRCLGFSEINQTITVQAGMFGPVLEDLLNHAPEKFNASRSYTCGNFPQSFQYSSVGGWVVTRGAGQNSTYYGKIEDMVLSQTYVTPSGLLETPAYPRCATGPDFNQIMMGSDGCFGILTSVTLRIFRYMPENTHRFSFLFRDWDSAISAAREIMQSQFGFPSVFRLSDPEETDVAMRTYHIHDSPADTLLKTLGYQPGKRCLLLGSSDGDASFTRLVARKVTAIARRHHAFPLTPFQVTRTWEKSRFTDPYLCEDLMDFGIWIDTLECAVTWEQVPSVYAQVRAFVKSHPHTICMTHLSHCYPQGTNLYFIFGVRGSVQDYVNYRTGLVDAMVKAGGSPSHHHGVG
;
A
#
# COMPACT_ATOMS: atom_id res chain seq x y z
N CYS A 1 -25.21 -8.84 -13.10
CA CYS A 1 -24.23 -9.25 -14.14
C CYS A 1 -24.74 -10.49 -14.87
N ARG A 2 -24.57 -10.55 -16.17
CA ARG A 2 -24.79 -11.77 -16.97
C ARG A 2 -23.40 -12.31 -17.33
N GLY A 3 -23.09 -13.53 -16.91
CA GLY A 3 -21.77 -14.12 -17.18
C GLY A 3 -21.53 -15.39 -16.37
N VAL A 4 -20.31 -15.95 -16.52
CA VAL A 4 -19.82 -17.09 -15.75
C VAL A 4 -18.80 -16.57 -14.73
N SER A 5 -18.99 -16.91 -13.45
CA SER A 5 -17.99 -16.65 -12.42
C SER A 5 -17.08 -17.88 -12.30
N LEU A 6 -15.75 -17.66 -12.40
CA LEU A 6 -14.75 -18.69 -12.24
C LEU A 6 -14.02 -18.51 -10.91
N ASP A 7 -14.30 -19.35 -9.93
CA ASP A 7 -13.58 -19.37 -8.66
C ASP A 7 -12.26 -20.14 -8.80
N MET A 8 -11.15 -19.41 -8.72
CA MET A 8 -9.80 -19.97 -8.82
C MET A 8 -9.28 -20.53 -7.49
N SER A 9 -9.86 -20.13 -6.36
CA SER A 9 -9.32 -20.42 -5.02
C SER A 9 -9.32 -21.91 -4.66
N LYS A 10 -10.26 -22.66 -5.20
CA LYS A 10 -10.51 -24.05 -4.83
C LYS A 10 -9.54 -25.06 -5.46
N HIS A 11 -9.20 -24.84 -6.73
CA HIS A 11 -8.43 -25.81 -7.53
C HIS A 11 -7.15 -25.25 -8.13
N MET A 12 -6.95 -23.94 -8.07
CA MET A 12 -5.78 -23.23 -8.61
C MET A 12 -4.98 -22.53 -7.50
N ASN A 13 -4.69 -23.20 -6.40
CA ASN A 13 -4.07 -22.65 -5.19
C ASN A 13 -2.79 -23.37 -4.74
N ARG A 14 -2.15 -24.14 -5.64
CA ARG A 14 -0.96 -24.92 -5.31
C ARG A 14 0.32 -24.16 -5.55
N CYS A 15 1.36 -24.45 -4.75
CA CYS A 15 2.74 -24.16 -5.07
C CYS A 15 3.22 -25.16 -6.14
N LEU A 16 3.76 -24.63 -7.25
CA LEU A 16 4.25 -25.41 -8.38
C LEU A 16 5.77 -25.56 -8.35
N GLY A 17 6.49 -24.67 -7.67
CA GLY A 17 7.93 -24.72 -7.57
C GLY A 17 8.50 -23.68 -6.62
N PHE A 18 9.63 -24.00 -6.00
CA PHE A 18 10.39 -23.12 -5.12
C PHE A 18 11.87 -23.26 -5.47
N SER A 19 12.58 -22.15 -5.55
CA SER A 19 14.03 -22.13 -5.78
C SER A 19 14.71 -21.18 -4.80
N GLU A 20 15.42 -21.73 -3.84
CA GLU A 20 16.22 -20.92 -2.91
C GLU A 20 17.38 -20.23 -3.63
N ILE A 21 18.00 -20.91 -4.63
CA ILE A 21 19.13 -20.36 -5.40
C ILE A 21 18.69 -19.11 -6.16
N ASN A 22 17.54 -19.16 -6.82
CA ASN A 22 17.01 -18.06 -7.60
C ASN A 22 16.19 -17.07 -6.75
N GLN A 23 15.86 -17.44 -5.50
CA GLN A 23 14.93 -16.73 -4.63
C GLN A 23 13.59 -16.47 -5.31
N THR A 24 12.97 -17.56 -5.79
CA THR A 24 11.69 -17.52 -6.49
C THR A 24 10.74 -18.57 -6.00
N ILE A 25 9.43 -18.27 -6.14
CA ILE A 25 8.36 -19.24 -5.96
C ILE A 25 7.40 -19.15 -7.14
N THR A 26 6.96 -20.31 -7.63
CA THR A 26 5.91 -20.40 -8.66
C THR A 26 4.64 -20.93 -8.03
N VAL A 27 3.56 -20.16 -8.15
CA VAL A 27 2.26 -20.50 -7.55
C VAL A 27 1.13 -20.36 -8.56
N GLN A 28 0.06 -21.08 -8.31
CA GLN A 28 -1.18 -20.91 -9.07
C GLN A 28 -1.92 -19.64 -8.64
N ALA A 29 -2.64 -19.04 -9.57
CA ALA A 29 -3.23 -17.71 -9.45
C ALA A 29 -4.27 -17.57 -8.33
N GLY A 30 -4.95 -18.64 -7.95
CA GLY A 30 -5.96 -18.66 -6.87
C GLY A 30 -5.40 -18.77 -5.46
N MET A 31 -4.07 -18.82 -5.26
CA MET A 31 -3.47 -18.86 -3.94
C MET A 31 -3.68 -17.55 -3.21
N PHE A 32 -4.18 -17.60 -1.96
CA PHE A 32 -4.34 -16.41 -1.12
C PHE A 32 -3.03 -15.98 -0.45
N GLY A 33 -2.96 -14.68 -0.13
CA GLY A 33 -1.79 -14.08 0.52
C GLY A 33 -1.31 -14.80 1.78
N PRO A 34 -2.16 -15.08 2.78
CA PRO A 34 -1.75 -15.79 3.99
C PRO A 34 -1.18 -17.18 3.73
N VAL A 35 -1.70 -17.90 2.74
CA VAL A 35 -1.19 -19.24 2.37
C VAL A 35 0.21 -19.14 1.76
N LEU A 36 0.41 -18.17 0.85
CA LEU A 36 1.72 -17.90 0.26
C LEU A 36 2.75 -17.52 1.32
N GLU A 37 2.38 -16.62 2.23
CA GLU A 37 3.29 -16.14 3.26
C GLU A 37 3.64 -17.24 4.28
N ASP A 38 2.67 -18.09 4.65
CA ASP A 38 2.91 -19.26 5.51
C ASP A 38 3.91 -20.24 4.87
N LEU A 39 3.74 -20.55 3.58
CA LEU A 39 4.68 -21.41 2.85
C LEU A 39 6.10 -20.84 2.86
N LEU A 40 6.24 -19.53 2.68
CA LEU A 40 7.52 -18.84 2.60
C LEU A 40 8.17 -18.69 3.98
N ASN A 41 7.40 -18.33 5.00
CA ASN A 41 7.92 -18.20 6.38
C ASN A 41 8.40 -19.54 6.94
N HIS A 42 7.75 -20.65 6.52
CA HIS A 42 8.13 -22.02 6.87
C HIS A 42 8.87 -22.73 5.74
N ALA A 43 9.62 -21.99 4.91
CA ALA A 43 10.38 -22.58 3.81
C ALA A 43 11.40 -23.64 4.23
N PRO A 44 12.07 -23.55 5.41
CA PRO A 44 12.92 -24.63 5.91
C PRO A 44 12.18 -25.96 6.03
N GLU A 45 10.97 -25.97 6.58
CA GLU A 45 10.17 -27.17 6.79
C GLU A 45 9.46 -27.64 5.52
N LYS A 46 9.01 -26.70 4.69
CA LYS A 46 8.21 -27.00 3.50
C LYS A 46 9.06 -27.39 2.28
N PHE A 47 10.25 -26.77 2.13
CA PHE A 47 11.10 -26.89 0.95
C PHE A 47 12.55 -27.29 1.27
N ASN A 48 12.87 -27.60 2.53
CA ASN A 48 14.24 -27.86 2.98
C ASN A 48 15.20 -26.69 2.66
N ALA A 49 14.69 -25.46 2.73
CA ALA A 49 15.47 -24.24 2.51
C ALA A 49 16.37 -23.93 3.72
N SER A 50 17.45 -23.21 3.49
CA SER A 50 18.38 -22.82 4.57
C SER A 50 17.80 -21.73 5.49
N ARG A 51 16.73 -21.06 5.11
CA ARG A 51 16.13 -19.93 5.84
C ARG A 51 14.67 -19.66 5.42
N SER A 52 14.01 -18.81 6.21
CA SER A 52 12.65 -18.30 5.93
C SER A 52 12.67 -17.18 4.88
N TYR A 53 11.55 -17.07 4.16
CA TYR A 53 11.31 -16.07 3.12
C TYR A 53 9.99 -15.34 3.35
N THR A 54 9.76 -14.25 2.62
CA THR A 54 8.51 -13.48 2.57
C THR A 54 8.22 -13.08 1.13
N CYS A 55 6.94 -12.91 0.81
CA CYS A 55 6.52 -12.40 -0.49
C CYS A 55 6.76 -10.88 -0.63
N GLY A 56 6.83 -10.15 0.48
CA GLY A 56 7.02 -8.68 0.48
C GLY A 56 5.79 -7.88 0.02
N ASN A 57 4.75 -8.52 -0.51
CA ASN A 57 3.53 -7.87 -0.99
C ASN A 57 2.37 -8.08 -0.03
N PHE A 58 1.99 -7.03 0.70
CA PHE A 58 0.95 -7.05 1.73
C PHE A 58 -0.12 -5.99 1.41
N PRO A 59 -1.00 -6.19 0.39
CA PRO A 59 -2.11 -5.28 0.14
C PRO A 59 -3.06 -5.27 1.34
N GLN A 60 -3.88 -4.23 1.47
CA GLN A 60 -4.83 -4.13 2.57
C GLN A 60 -5.84 -5.29 2.57
N SER A 61 -6.17 -5.81 1.37
CA SER A 61 -7.00 -7.00 1.16
C SER A 61 -6.25 -8.34 1.32
N PHE A 62 -5.06 -8.36 1.87
CA PHE A 62 -4.14 -9.50 1.91
C PHE A 62 -4.80 -10.82 2.32
N GLN A 63 -5.70 -10.77 3.31
CA GLN A 63 -6.35 -11.96 3.84
C GLN A 63 -7.32 -12.63 2.86
N TYR A 64 -7.88 -11.87 1.91
CA TYR A 64 -8.96 -12.31 1.03
C TYR A 64 -8.65 -12.13 -0.46
N SER A 65 -7.47 -11.63 -0.80
CA SER A 65 -7.05 -11.46 -2.18
C SER A 65 -6.10 -12.56 -2.62
N SER A 66 -6.25 -12.99 -3.86
CA SER A 66 -5.39 -13.99 -4.46
C SER A 66 -4.16 -13.36 -5.14
N VAL A 67 -3.10 -14.14 -5.25
CA VAL A 67 -1.87 -13.75 -5.97
C VAL A 67 -2.17 -13.36 -7.41
N GLY A 68 -3.05 -14.12 -8.09
CA GLY A 68 -3.48 -13.78 -9.44
C GLY A 68 -4.20 -12.45 -9.52
N GLY A 69 -5.05 -12.14 -8.54
CA GLY A 69 -5.71 -10.85 -8.43
C GLY A 69 -4.70 -9.71 -8.31
N TRP A 70 -3.66 -9.85 -7.48
CA TRP A 70 -2.60 -8.83 -7.36
C TRP A 70 -1.93 -8.54 -8.71
N VAL A 71 -1.63 -9.59 -9.48
CA VAL A 71 -0.93 -9.49 -10.77
C VAL A 71 -1.80 -8.81 -11.82
N VAL A 72 -3.04 -9.27 -11.98
CA VAL A 72 -3.92 -8.75 -13.04
C VAL A 72 -4.40 -7.32 -12.80
N THR A 73 -4.35 -6.84 -11.54
CA THR A 73 -4.70 -5.43 -11.19
C THR A 73 -3.48 -4.53 -10.96
N ARG A 74 -2.24 -5.04 -11.06
CA ARG A 74 -1.02 -4.33 -10.65
C ARG A 74 -1.07 -3.83 -9.20
N GLY A 75 -1.56 -4.65 -8.30
CA GLY A 75 -1.72 -4.33 -6.90
C GLY A 75 -0.42 -3.94 -6.21
N ALA A 76 -0.51 -3.14 -5.16
CA ALA A 76 0.62 -2.78 -4.32
C ALA A 76 0.38 -3.16 -2.86
N GLY A 77 1.38 -3.75 -2.25
CA GLY A 77 1.40 -3.99 -0.80
C GLY A 77 1.86 -2.78 -0.01
N GLN A 78 1.48 -2.69 1.25
CA GLN A 78 1.84 -1.58 2.16
C GLN A 78 3.35 -1.45 2.38
N ASN A 79 4.12 -2.49 2.03
CA ASN A 79 5.59 -2.50 2.12
C ASN A 79 6.27 -2.20 0.77
N SER A 80 5.52 -1.74 -0.23
CA SER A 80 6.00 -1.57 -1.61
C SER A 80 7.10 -0.52 -1.79
N THR A 81 7.23 0.43 -0.88
CA THR A 81 8.31 1.43 -0.95
C THR A 81 9.70 0.76 -0.97
N TYR A 82 9.87 -0.38 -0.28
CA TYR A 82 11.11 -1.15 -0.27
C TYR A 82 11.08 -2.36 -1.19
N TYR A 83 10.02 -3.18 -1.07
CA TYR A 83 9.94 -4.44 -1.83
C TYR A 83 9.55 -4.25 -3.30
N GLY A 84 8.94 -3.12 -3.64
CA GLY A 84 8.32 -2.86 -4.94
C GLY A 84 6.84 -3.26 -4.96
N LYS A 85 6.17 -2.94 -6.05
CA LYS A 85 4.81 -3.40 -6.36
C LYS A 85 4.87 -4.80 -6.98
N ILE A 86 3.71 -5.41 -7.22
CA ILE A 86 3.66 -6.75 -7.82
C ILE A 86 4.37 -6.82 -9.16
N GLU A 87 4.33 -5.76 -9.98
CA GLU A 87 5.02 -5.69 -11.27
C GLU A 87 6.55 -5.73 -11.16
N ASP A 88 7.11 -5.37 -10.01
CA ASP A 88 8.53 -5.48 -9.71
C ASP A 88 8.93 -6.88 -9.21
N MET A 89 7.95 -7.69 -8.84
CA MET A 89 8.15 -9.03 -8.26
C MET A 89 7.93 -10.15 -9.27
N VAL A 90 7.07 -9.94 -10.28
CA VAL A 90 6.74 -10.95 -11.29
C VAL A 90 7.92 -11.19 -12.21
N LEU A 91 8.33 -12.46 -12.34
CA LEU A 91 9.34 -12.91 -13.30
C LEU A 91 8.74 -13.59 -14.53
N SER A 92 7.68 -14.39 -14.34
CA SER A 92 6.95 -15.03 -15.44
C SER A 92 5.50 -15.26 -15.10
N GLN A 93 4.70 -15.41 -16.14
CA GLN A 93 3.26 -15.62 -16.05
C GLN A 93 2.82 -16.67 -17.07
N THR A 94 1.79 -17.43 -16.71
CA THR A 94 1.11 -18.38 -17.62
C THR A 94 -0.36 -18.01 -17.71
N TYR A 95 -0.83 -17.71 -18.92
CA TYR A 95 -2.23 -17.39 -19.22
C TYR A 95 -2.84 -18.41 -20.17
N VAL A 96 -4.11 -18.72 -19.94
CA VAL A 96 -4.97 -19.32 -20.95
C VAL A 96 -5.70 -18.19 -21.68
N THR A 97 -5.41 -18.04 -22.98
CA THR A 97 -5.98 -17.01 -23.84
C THR A 97 -6.89 -17.63 -24.90
N PRO A 98 -7.75 -16.84 -25.59
CA PRO A 98 -8.53 -17.37 -26.72
C PRO A 98 -7.69 -17.99 -27.85
N SER A 99 -6.42 -17.58 -27.97
CA SER A 99 -5.48 -18.08 -28.98
C SER A 99 -4.62 -19.25 -28.52
N GLY A 100 -4.77 -19.69 -27.28
CA GLY A 100 -3.99 -20.78 -26.67
C GLY A 100 -3.23 -20.37 -25.40
N LEU A 101 -2.26 -21.18 -25.04
CA LEU A 101 -1.42 -20.93 -23.86
C LEU A 101 -0.37 -19.87 -24.17
N LEU A 102 -0.26 -18.85 -23.30
CA LEU A 102 0.79 -17.85 -23.34
C LEU A 102 1.65 -18.01 -22.08
N GLU A 103 2.92 -18.28 -22.27
CA GLU A 103 3.92 -18.38 -21.20
C GLU A 103 5.05 -17.38 -21.44
N THR A 104 5.35 -16.58 -20.41
CA THR A 104 6.50 -15.68 -20.45
C THR A 104 7.71 -16.33 -19.77
N PRO A 105 8.94 -16.13 -20.28
CA PRO A 105 10.13 -16.73 -19.69
C PRO A 105 10.50 -16.08 -18.36
N ALA A 106 10.98 -16.88 -17.39
CA ALA A 106 11.40 -16.44 -16.05
C ALA A 106 12.84 -15.90 -16.06
N TYR A 107 13.13 -14.90 -16.87
CA TYR A 107 14.43 -14.22 -16.84
C TYR A 107 14.43 -13.03 -15.88
N PRO A 108 15.54 -12.78 -15.15
CA PRO A 108 15.59 -11.65 -14.21
C PRO A 108 15.54 -10.29 -14.94
N ARG A 109 16.15 -10.20 -16.12
CA ARG A 109 16.08 -9.05 -17.05
C ARG A 109 16.39 -9.58 -18.47
N CYS A 110 15.71 -9.00 -19.47
CA CYS A 110 15.88 -9.41 -20.85
C CYS A 110 15.76 -8.19 -21.77
N ALA A 111 16.64 -8.09 -22.79
CA ALA A 111 16.60 -7.02 -23.78
C ALA A 111 15.80 -7.39 -25.03
N THR A 112 15.21 -8.58 -25.09
CA THR A 112 14.30 -8.99 -26.17
C THR A 112 12.89 -8.58 -25.78
N GLY A 113 12.32 -7.63 -26.51
CA GLY A 113 10.99 -7.08 -26.23
C GLY A 113 10.06 -7.18 -27.42
N PRO A 114 8.78 -6.77 -27.27
CA PRO A 114 8.19 -6.12 -26.08
C PRO A 114 8.08 -7.05 -24.86
N ASP A 115 8.10 -6.46 -23.65
CA ASP A 115 7.95 -7.20 -22.40
C ASP A 115 6.48 -7.60 -22.18
N PHE A 116 6.16 -8.84 -22.51
CA PHE A 116 4.83 -9.39 -22.35
C PHE A 116 4.38 -9.49 -20.89
N ASN A 117 5.30 -9.60 -19.91
CA ASN A 117 4.94 -9.50 -18.51
C ASN A 117 4.26 -8.16 -18.22
N GLN A 118 4.84 -7.06 -18.72
CA GLN A 118 4.29 -5.72 -18.51
C GLN A 118 2.98 -5.46 -19.25
N ILE A 119 2.77 -6.13 -20.39
CA ILE A 119 1.52 -6.01 -21.18
C ILE A 119 0.38 -6.76 -20.48
N MET A 120 0.65 -7.96 -19.96
CA MET A 120 -0.36 -8.84 -19.37
C MET A 120 -0.75 -8.41 -17.94
N MET A 121 0.20 -7.86 -17.18
CA MET A 121 -0.09 -7.31 -15.83
C MET A 121 -0.97 -6.07 -15.92
N GLY A 122 -1.98 -5.98 -15.07
CA GLY A 122 -2.93 -4.87 -15.05
C GLY A 122 -3.97 -4.94 -16.18
N SER A 123 -4.12 -6.10 -16.82
CA SER A 123 -5.11 -6.31 -17.88
C SER A 123 -6.52 -6.62 -17.38
N ASP A 124 -6.70 -6.81 -16.08
CA ASP A 124 -7.98 -7.18 -15.44
C ASP A 124 -8.68 -8.37 -16.13
N GLY A 125 -7.88 -9.29 -16.73
CA GLY A 125 -8.39 -10.45 -17.44
C GLY A 125 -8.81 -10.22 -18.90
N CYS A 126 -8.61 -9.02 -19.46
CA CYS A 126 -9.00 -8.70 -20.84
C CYS A 126 -8.33 -9.60 -21.91
N PHE A 127 -7.12 -10.08 -21.63
CA PHE A 127 -6.35 -10.91 -22.60
C PHE A 127 -6.42 -12.40 -22.33
N GLY A 128 -6.93 -12.82 -21.17
CA GLY A 128 -7.00 -14.22 -20.79
C GLY A 128 -7.05 -14.43 -19.28
N ILE A 129 -7.02 -15.70 -18.88
CA ILE A 129 -7.08 -16.13 -17.49
C ILE A 129 -5.67 -16.47 -17.01
N LEU A 130 -5.14 -15.73 -16.03
CA LEU A 130 -3.88 -16.05 -15.39
C LEU A 130 -4.02 -17.35 -14.57
N THR A 131 -3.17 -18.33 -14.83
CA THR A 131 -3.21 -19.64 -14.16
C THR A 131 -2.07 -19.84 -13.19
N SER A 132 -0.88 -19.32 -13.50
CA SER A 132 0.27 -19.39 -12.61
C SER A 132 1.20 -18.20 -12.79
N VAL A 133 2.00 -17.92 -11.77
CA VAL A 133 2.97 -16.83 -11.75
C VAL A 133 4.22 -17.24 -10.98
N THR A 134 5.38 -16.83 -11.47
CA THR A 134 6.64 -16.93 -10.75
C THR A 134 7.00 -15.57 -10.18
N LEU A 135 7.14 -15.53 -8.85
CA LEU A 135 7.48 -14.33 -8.09
C LEU A 135 8.90 -14.43 -7.52
N ARG A 136 9.63 -13.32 -7.51
CA ARG A 136 10.79 -13.17 -6.65
C ARG A 136 10.33 -13.10 -5.19
N ILE A 137 11.15 -13.64 -4.28
CA ILE A 137 10.90 -13.65 -2.85
C ILE A 137 12.09 -13.03 -2.11
N PHE A 138 11.86 -12.65 -0.85
CA PHE A 138 12.85 -11.94 -0.06
C PHE A 138 13.13 -12.72 1.23
N ARG A 139 14.32 -12.54 1.81
CA ARG A 139 14.63 -13.11 3.13
C ARG A 139 13.70 -12.53 4.18
N TYR A 140 13.15 -13.38 5.03
CA TYR A 140 12.34 -12.98 6.15
C TYR A 140 13.20 -12.84 7.41
N MET A 141 13.36 -11.64 7.92
CA MET A 141 14.23 -11.27 9.05
C MET A 141 13.48 -10.34 10.02
N PRO A 142 12.37 -10.78 10.62
CA PRO A 142 11.52 -9.93 11.47
C PRO A 142 12.23 -9.43 12.72
N GLU A 143 13.26 -10.13 13.20
CA GLU A 143 14.10 -9.75 14.32
C GLU A 143 14.90 -8.47 14.07
N ASN A 144 15.14 -8.12 12.81
CA ASN A 144 15.89 -6.94 12.39
C ASN A 144 14.97 -5.73 12.09
N THR A 145 13.66 -5.89 12.16
CA THR A 145 12.71 -4.81 11.81
C THR A 145 12.84 -3.63 12.77
N HIS A 146 13.18 -2.46 12.22
CA HIS A 146 13.18 -1.20 12.94
C HIS A 146 11.95 -0.38 12.62
N ARG A 147 11.16 -0.07 13.65
CA ARG A 147 9.96 0.76 13.57
C ARG A 147 10.25 2.17 14.01
N PHE A 148 9.62 3.14 13.35
CA PHE A 148 9.69 4.55 13.72
C PHE A 148 8.33 5.21 13.54
N SER A 149 8.09 6.27 14.31
CA SER A 149 6.91 7.12 14.16
C SER A 149 7.24 8.54 14.60
N PHE A 150 6.66 9.51 13.91
CA PHE A 150 6.89 10.93 14.13
C PHE A 150 5.59 11.71 13.95
N LEU A 151 5.48 12.83 14.70
CA LEU A 151 4.41 13.80 14.53
C LEU A 151 5.00 15.09 14.00
N PHE A 152 4.52 15.56 12.86
CA PHE A 152 4.87 16.85 12.26
C PHE A 152 3.87 17.92 12.67
N ARG A 153 4.26 19.21 12.64
CA ARG A 153 3.39 20.32 13.01
C ARG A 153 2.35 20.64 11.96
N ASP A 154 2.67 20.40 10.69
CA ASP A 154 1.83 20.72 9.54
C ASP A 154 2.15 19.80 8.35
N TRP A 155 1.24 19.85 7.35
CA TRP A 155 1.31 19.04 6.15
C TRP A 155 2.50 19.35 5.26
N ASP A 156 2.87 20.63 5.11
CA ASP A 156 3.94 21.06 4.21
C ASP A 156 5.31 20.59 4.70
N SER A 157 5.57 20.70 6.00
CA SER A 157 6.79 20.17 6.61
C SER A 157 6.85 18.65 6.53
N ALA A 158 5.72 17.98 6.69
CA ALA A 158 5.62 16.53 6.60
C ALA A 158 5.91 16.02 5.18
N ILE A 159 5.31 16.62 4.15
CA ILE A 159 5.58 16.31 2.74
C ILE A 159 7.04 16.57 2.37
N SER A 160 7.59 17.71 2.81
CA SER A 160 8.98 18.05 2.55
C SER A 160 9.95 17.02 3.14
N ALA A 161 9.68 16.56 4.37
CA ALA A 161 10.45 15.49 4.99
C ALA A 161 10.30 14.17 4.23
N ALA A 162 9.07 13.80 3.82
CA ALA A 162 8.81 12.58 3.06
C ALA A 162 9.58 12.56 1.74
N ARG A 163 9.52 13.66 0.98
CA ARG A 163 10.28 13.81 -0.26
C ARG A 163 11.78 13.71 -0.02
N GLU A 164 12.33 14.41 0.98
CA GLU A 164 13.75 14.35 1.30
C GLU A 164 14.19 12.92 1.66
N ILE A 165 13.41 12.18 2.43
CA ILE A 165 13.67 10.78 2.76
C ILE A 165 13.77 9.93 1.48
N MET A 166 12.80 10.06 0.56
CA MET A 166 12.76 9.28 -0.67
C MET A 166 13.87 9.63 -1.66
N GLN A 167 14.35 10.88 -1.66
CA GLN A 167 15.37 11.36 -2.60
C GLN A 167 16.81 11.25 -2.06
N SER A 168 16.99 10.87 -0.80
CA SER A 168 18.31 10.87 -0.13
C SER A 168 19.20 9.65 -0.43
N GLN A 169 18.75 8.67 -1.21
CA GLN A 169 19.54 7.53 -1.72
C GLN A 169 20.25 6.66 -0.65
N PHE A 170 19.78 6.64 0.59
CA PHE A 170 20.34 5.79 1.65
C PHE A 170 19.64 4.42 1.77
N GLY A 171 18.72 4.12 0.87
CA GLY A 171 17.78 3.02 0.89
C GLY A 171 16.39 3.47 1.34
N PHE A 172 15.40 2.58 1.19
CA PHE A 172 14.01 2.89 1.47
C PHE A 172 13.50 2.17 2.72
N PRO A 173 12.61 2.81 3.51
CA PRO A 173 11.82 2.10 4.51
C PRO A 173 10.86 1.12 3.84
N SER A 174 10.53 0.02 4.51
CA SER A 174 9.58 -0.97 4.00
C SER A 174 8.15 -0.45 4.08
N VAL A 175 7.75 0.03 5.24
CA VAL A 175 6.50 0.76 5.43
C VAL A 175 6.82 2.25 5.56
N PHE A 176 6.09 3.06 4.82
CA PHE A 176 6.14 4.52 4.94
C PHE A 176 4.75 5.08 4.69
N ARG A 177 4.10 5.58 5.75
CA ARG A 177 2.73 6.11 5.70
C ARG A 177 2.70 7.44 6.42
N LEU A 178 2.35 8.50 5.72
CA LEU A 178 2.19 9.85 6.24
C LEU A 178 0.73 10.25 6.15
N SER A 179 0.07 10.37 7.29
CA SER A 179 -1.33 10.78 7.43
C SER A 179 -1.46 12.30 7.48
N ASP A 180 -2.46 12.84 6.78
CA ASP A 180 -2.83 14.25 6.81
C ASP A 180 -3.43 14.66 8.18
N PRO A 181 -3.71 15.94 8.40
CA PRO A 181 -4.27 16.40 9.67
C PRO A 181 -5.58 15.71 10.07
N GLU A 182 -6.49 15.48 9.11
CA GLU A 182 -7.80 14.89 9.41
C GLU A 182 -7.67 13.40 9.78
N GLU A 183 -6.87 12.64 9.02
CA GLU A 183 -6.59 11.24 9.34
C GLU A 183 -5.81 11.11 10.66
N THR A 184 -4.86 12.02 10.91
CA THR A 184 -4.10 12.05 12.16
C THR A 184 -5.02 12.30 13.37
N ASP A 185 -5.97 13.22 13.28
CA ASP A 185 -6.90 13.49 14.37
C ASP A 185 -7.86 12.32 14.62
N VAL A 186 -8.29 11.61 13.57
CA VAL A 186 -9.06 10.36 13.70
C VAL A 186 -8.21 9.30 14.42
N ALA A 187 -6.96 9.08 13.98
CA ALA A 187 -6.06 8.13 14.62
C ALA A 187 -5.82 8.46 16.10
N MET A 188 -5.60 9.73 16.44
CA MET A 188 -5.41 10.18 17.82
C MET A 188 -6.63 9.92 18.71
N ARG A 189 -7.84 10.00 18.14
CA ARG A 189 -9.11 9.64 18.84
C ARG A 189 -9.21 8.12 19.02
N THR A 190 -8.97 7.36 17.95
CA THR A 190 -9.01 5.88 17.96
C THR A 190 -8.05 5.29 19.00
N TYR A 191 -6.87 5.88 19.13
CA TYR A 191 -5.88 5.45 20.13
C TYR A 191 -6.05 6.10 21.51
N HIS A 192 -7.16 6.79 21.76
CA HIS A 192 -7.48 7.47 23.04
C HIS A 192 -6.40 8.47 23.51
N ILE A 193 -5.68 9.07 22.57
CA ILE A 193 -4.66 10.09 22.86
C ILE A 193 -5.30 11.48 22.91
N HIS A 194 -6.32 11.73 22.09
CA HIS A 194 -7.05 13.00 22.05
C HIS A 194 -7.57 13.39 23.43
N ASP A 195 -7.36 14.65 23.83
CA ASP A 195 -7.72 15.22 25.13
C ASP A 195 -7.07 14.56 26.36
N SER A 196 -6.03 13.72 26.16
CA SER A 196 -5.21 13.19 27.23
C SER A 196 -4.13 14.19 27.70
N PRO A 197 -3.46 13.95 28.85
CA PRO A 197 -2.30 14.76 29.25
C PRO A 197 -1.18 14.77 28.19
N ALA A 198 -1.00 13.67 27.44
CA ALA A 198 -0.04 13.60 26.35
C ALA A 198 -0.45 14.55 25.20
N ASP A 199 -1.72 14.62 24.86
CA ASP A 199 -2.23 15.55 23.85
C ASP A 199 -2.06 17.02 24.28
N THR A 200 -2.30 17.32 25.56
CA THR A 200 -2.06 18.65 26.12
C THR A 200 -0.58 19.06 25.99
N LEU A 201 0.33 18.15 26.29
CA LEU A 201 1.78 18.38 26.09
C LEU A 201 2.09 18.64 24.62
N LEU A 202 1.58 17.81 23.68
CA LEU A 202 1.79 17.98 22.23
C LEU A 202 1.26 19.35 21.76
N LYS A 203 0.08 19.77 22.20
CA LYS A 203 -0.49 21.10 21.90
C LYS A 203 0.44 22.23 22.39
N THR A 204 0.97 22.12 23.60
CA THR A 204 1.91 23.09 24.17
C THR A 204 3.21 23.17 23.39
N LEU A 205 3.67 22.04 22.83
CA LEU A 205 4.85 21.96 21.97
C LEU A 205 4.59 22.41 20.51
N GLY A 206 3.35 22.83 20.19
CA GLY A 206 2.98 23.37 18.88
C GLY A 206 2.40 22.35 17.87
N TYR A 207 2.10 21.11 18.32
CA TYR A 207 1.46 20.08 17.46
C TYR A 207 -0.05 20.15 17.62
N GLN A 208 -0.67 21.10 16.91
CA GLN A 208 -2.09 21.42 17.07
C GLN A 208 -3.00 20.43 16.33
N PRO A 209 -4.15 20.02 16.91
CA PRO A 209 -5.22 19.33 16.20
C PRO A 209 -5.63 20.09 14.93
N GLY A 210 -5.97 19.35 13.88
CA GLY A 210 -6.33 19.90 12.56
C GLY A 210 -5.15 20.41 11.74
N LYS A 211 -3.91 20.34 12.26
CA LYS A 211 -2.67 20.72 11.53
C LYS A 211 -1.62 19.62 11.55
N ARG A 212 -1.47 18.92 12.66
CA ARG A 212 -0.44 17.89 12.90
C ARG A 212 -0.62 16.68 11.99
N CYS A 213 0.50 16.09 11.56
CA CYS A 213 0.55 14.96 10.64
C CYS A 213 1.35 13.82 11.23
N LEU A 214 0.82 12.59 11.18
CA LEU A 214 1.43 11.39 11.72
C LEU A 214 2.18 10.62 10.65
N LEU A 215 3.47 10.38 10.84
CA LEU A 215 4.28 9.46 10.04
C LEU A 215 4.46 8.15 10.80
N LEU A 216 4.11 7.05 10.16
CA LEU A 216 4.37 5.67 10.58
C LEU A 216 5.32 5.01 9.59
N GLY A 217 6.25 4.20 10.08
CA GLY A 217 7.12 3.46 9.18
C GLY A 217 7.94 2.38 9.86
N SER A 218 8.46 1.50 9.02
CA SER A 218 9.42 0.46 9.41
C SER A 218 10.45 0.23 8.32
N SER A 219 11.56 -0.39 8.68
CA SER A 219 12.55 -0.91 7.73
C SER A 219 12.84 -2.38 8.04
N ASP A 220 12.80 -3.21 7.00
CA ASP A 220 13.04 -4.64 7.04
C ASP A 220 14.33 -4.97 6.29
N GLY A 221 14.98 -6.08 6.66
CA GLY A 221 16.17 -6.56 5.98
C GLY A 221 17.35 -6.83 6.92
N ASP A 222 18.58 -6.66 6.44
CA ASP A 222 19.79 -6.81 7.25
C ASP A 222 19.84 -5.82 8.41
N ALA A 223 20.37 -6.27 9.56
CA ALA A 223 20.40 -5.48 10.79
C ALA A 223 21.20 -4.16 10.65
N SER A 224 22.23 -4.11 9.80
CA SER A 224 22.99 -2.89 9.56
C SER A 224 22.23 -1.91 8.68
N PHE A 225 21.54 -2.43 7.67
CA PHE A 225 20.68 -1.66 6.77
C PHE A 225 19.48 -1.04 7.51
N THR A 226 18.75 -1.84 8.28
CA THR A 226 17.56 -1.36 9.00
C THR A 226 17.89 -0.27 10.01
N ARG A 227 19.03 -0.42 10.74
CA ARG A 227 19.56 0.63 11.64
C ARG A 227 19.97 1.89 10.90
N LEU A 228 20.60 1.75 9.72
CA LEU A 228 20.98 2.91 8.89
C LEU A 228 19.75 3.69 8.45
N VAL A 229 18.76 3.01 7.88
CA VAL A 229 17.50 3.64 7.41
C VAL A 229 16.79 4.36 8.56
N ALA A 230 16.57 3.68 9.69
CA ALA A 230 15.91 4.28 10.85
C ALA A 230 16.64 5.52 11.37
N ARG A 231 18.00 5.49 11.45
CA ARG A 231 18.82 6.64 11.83
C ARG A 231 18.70 7.81 10.84
N LYS A 232 18.75 7.53 9.54
CA LYS A 232 18.66 8.57 8.50
C LYS A 232 17.27 9.19 8.46
N VAL A 233 16.22 8.39 8.51
CA VAL A 233 14.83 8.86 8.61
C VAL A 233 14.66 9.75 9.86
N THR A 234 15.14 9.31 11.02
CA THR A 234 15.09 10.09 12.26
C THR A 234 15.82 11.43 12.13
N ALA A 235 16.99 11.45 11.50
CA ALA A 235 17.76 12.68 11.31
C ALA A 235 17.02 13.68 10.41
N ILE A 236 16.39 13.21 9.33
CA ILE A 236 15.60 14.06 8.43
C ILE A 236 14.34 14.56 9.16
N ALA A 237 13.57 13.67 9.80
CA ALA A 237 12.37 14.05 10.53
C ALA A 237 12.66 15.15 11.58
N ARG A 238 13.78 15.05 12.30
CA ARG A 238 14.22 16.08 13.27
C ARG A 238 14.53 17.42 12.61
N ARG A 239 15.14 17.45 11.40
CA ARG A 239 15.39 18.70 10.67
C ARG A 239 14.09 19.42 10.29
N HIS A 240 13.03 18.64 10.04
CA HIS A 240 11.68 19.15 9.79
C HIS A 240 10.84 19.29 11.08
N HIS A 241 11.51 19.41 12.24
CA HIS A 241 10.90 19.66 13.55
C HIS A 241 9.85 18.61 13.98
N ALA A 242 9.97 17.37 13.51
CA ALA A 242 9.06 16.30 13.93
C ALA A 242 9.33 15.84 15.37
N PHE A 243 8.26 15.59 16.12
CA PHE A 243 8.30 15.00 17.45
C PHE A 243 8.37 13.46 17.34
N PRO A 244 9.31 12.79 18.02
CA PRO A 244 9.43 11.34 17.94
C PRO A 244 8.35 10.65 18.77
N LEU A 245 7.54 9.81 18.12
CA LEU A 245 6.55 8.94 18.75
C LEU A 245 7.00 7.47 18.83
N THR A 246 8.20 7.16 18.35
CA THR A 246 8.73 5.79 18.32
C THR A 246 8.70 5.09 19.68
N PRO A 247 9.02 5.73 20.83
CA PRO A 247 8.93 5.09 22.14
C PRO A 247 7.52 4.61 22.51
N PHE A 248 6.47 5.19 21.92
CA PHE A 248 5.08 4.83 22.20
C PHE A 248 4.57 3.68 21.31
N GLN A 249 5.42 3.10 20.47
CA GLN A 249 5.15 1.93 19.61
C GLN A 249 3.93 2.08 18.69
N VAL A 250 3.62 3.31 18.26
CA VAL A 250 2.44 3.63 17.44
C VAL A 250 2.42 2.80 16.15
N THR A 251 3.57 2.70 15.46
CA THR A 251 3.69 1.86 14.25
C THR A 251 3.35 0.39 14.54
N ARG A 252 3.83 -0.17 15.66
CA ARG A 252 3.55 -1.57 16.02
C ARG A 252 2.07 -1.80 16.33
N THR A 253 1.40 -0.82 16.90
CA THR A 253 -0.04 -0.89 17.16
C THR A 253 -0.82 -0.87 15.85
N TRP A 254 -0.47 0.01 14.91
CA TRP A 254 -1.06 0.05 13.59
C TRP A 254 -0.85 -1.26 12.80
N GLU A 255 0.34 -1.84 12.83
CA GLU A 255 0.63 -3.11 12.13
C GLU A 255 -0.29 -4.26 12.55
N LYS A 256 -0.79 -4.26 13.79
CA LYS A 256 -1.70 -5.31 14.29
C LYS A 256 -3.11 -5.22 13.69
N SER A 257 -3.55 -4.02 13.32
CA SER A 257 -4.91 -3.77 12.81
C SER A 257 -4.98 -3.42 11.33
N ARG A 258 -3.84 -3.30 10.64
CA ARG A 258 -3.75 -2.77 9.27
C ARG A 258 -4.58 -3.53 8.21
N PHE A 259 -5.04 -4.74 8.50
CA PHE A 259 -5.86 -5.54 7.60
C PHE A 259 -7.35 -5.56 7.99
N THR A 260 -7.74 -4.89 9.08
CA THR A 260 -9.13 -4.89 9.57
C THR A 260 -9.94 -3.66 9.15
N ASP A 261 -9.28 -2.57 8.78
CA ASP A 261 -9.93 -1.30 8.41
C ASP A 261 -11.00 -1.42 7.29
N PRO A 262 -10.84 -2.29 6.26
CA PRO A 262 -11.84 -2.41 5.19
C PRO A 262 -13.23 -2.87 5.65
N TYR A 263 -13.34 -3.60 6.76
CA TYR A 263 -14.62 -4.10 7.27
C TYR A 263 -15.55 -3.01 7.80
N LEU A 264 -15.01 -1.86 8.20
CA LEU A 264 -15.81 -0.73 8.68
C LEU A 264 -16.81 -0.21 7.63
N CYS A 265 -16.52 -0.42 6.35
CA CYS A 265 -17.42 0.00 5.26
C CYS A 265 -18.77 -0.70 5.34
N GLU A 266 -18.80 -2.02 5.54
CA GLU A 266 -20.03 -2.81 5.62
C GLU A 266 -20.87 -2.40 6.84
N ASP A 267 -20.23 -2.21 7.99
CA ASP A 267 -20.91 -1.81 9.24
C ASP A 267 -21.60 -0.43 9.12
N LEU A 268 -21.03 0.48 8.35
CA LEU A 268 -21.57 1.85 8.21
C LEU A 268 -22.64 1.97 7.12
N MET A 269 -22.68 1.06 6.16
CA MET A 269 -23.71 1.05 5.12
C MET A 269 -25.11 0.87 5.69
N ASP A 270 -25.27 0.13 6.80
CA ASP A 270 -26.54 -0.04 7.51
C ASP A 270 -27.09 1.29 8.07
N PHE A 271 -26.24 2.29 8.25
CA PHE A 271 -26.60 3.64 8.66
C PHE A 271 -26.74 4.63 7.50
N GLY A 272 -26.70 4.15 6.25
CA GLY A 272 -26.72 4.98 5.05
C GLY A 272 -25.49 5.84 4.87
N ILE A 273 -24.35 5.41 5.45
CA ILE A 273 -23.04 6.06 5.32
C ILE A 273 -22.18 5.21 4.39
N TRP A 274 -21.76 5.79 3.28
CA TRP A 274 -20.84 5.19 2.33
C TRP A 274 -19.43 5.67 2.65
N ILE A 275 -18.59 4.78 3.15
CA ILE A 275 -17.14 5.03 3.25
C ILE A 275 -16.47 4.27 2.11
N ASP A 276 -15.66 4.97 1.35
CA ASP A 276 -14.91 4.38 0.25
C ASP A 276 -13.53 5.06 0.14
N THR A 277 -12.72 4.50 -0.73
CA THR A 277 -11.35 4.95 -0.95
C THR A 277 -11.09 5.16 -2.43
N LEU A 278 -10.36 6.23 -2.77
CA LEU A 278 -9.78 6.46 -4.09
C LEU A 278 -8.32 6.85 -3.92
N GLU A 279 -7.52 6.50 -4.89
CA GLU A 279 -6.10 6.77 -4.81
C GLU A 279 -5.49 7.08 -6.18
N CYS A 280 -4.40 7.83 -6.19
CA CYS A 280 -3.72 8.22 -7.41
C CYS A 280 -2.21 8.28 -7.23
N ALA A 281 -1.48 7.99 -8.30
CA ALA A 281 -0.08 8.33 -8.36
C ALA A 281 0.09 9.80 -8.74
N VAL A 282 1.00 10.50 -8.05
CA VAL A 282 1.32 11.91 -8.28
C VAL A 282 2.83 12.14 -8.18
N THR A 283 3.36 13.07 -8.97
CA THR A 283 4.72 13.57 -8.75
C THR A 283 4.76 14.45 -7.50
N TRP A 284 5.94 14.64 -6.90
CA TRP A 284 6.06 15.51 -5.72
C TRP A 284 5.59 16.94 -5.96
N GLU A 285 5.73 17.45 -7.18
CA GLU A 285 5.25 18.79 -7.55
C GLU A 285 3.72 18.88 -7.58
N GLN A 286 3.04 17.78 -7.93
CA GLN A 286 1.59 17.73 -8.02
C GLN A 286 0.90 17.46 -6.68
N VAL A 287 1.61 16.93 -5.68
CA VAL A 287 1.04 16.60 -4.37
C VAL A 287 0.22 17.75 -3.78
N PRO A 288 0.69 19.01 -3.70
CA PRO A 288 -0.10 20.07 -3.10
C PRO A 288 -1.39 20.39 -3.87
N SER A 289 -1.31 20.41 -5.21
CA SER A 289 -2.45 20.73 -6.08
C SER A 289 -3.54 19.63 -6.01
N VAL A 290 -3.14 18.36 -6.16
CA VAL A 290 -4.09 17.23 -6.12
C VAL A 290 -4.72 17.12 -4.74
N TYR A 291 -3.94 17.20 -3.67
CA TYR A 291 -4.44 17.20 -2.30
C TYR A 291 -5.47 18.31 -2.06
N ALA A 292 -5.16 19.55 -2.43
CA ALA A 292 -6.05 20.69 -2.21
C ALA A 292 -7.35 20.59 -3.02
N GLN A 293 -7.28 20.21 -4.31
CA GLN A 293 -8.46 20.17 -5.20
C GLN A 293 -9.39 19.02 -4.83
N VAL A 294 -8.86 17.82 -4.53
CA VAL A 294 -9.69 16.69 -4.09
C VAL A 294 -10.39 17.00 -2.77
N ARG A 295 -9.65 17.55 -1.80
CA ARG A 295 -10.25 17.96 -0.52
C ARG A 295 -11.28 19.08 -0.69
N ALA A 296 -11.04 20.06 -1.54
CA ALA A 296 -12.01 21.12 -1.84
C ALA A 296 -13.30 20.54 -2.42
N PHE A 297 -13.20 19.58 -3.35
CA PHE A 297 -14.36 18.88 -3.85
C PHE A 297 -15.12 18.14 -2.75
N VAL A 298 -14.44 17.32 -1.95
CA VAL A 298 -15.08 16.59 -0.86
C VAL A 298 -15.75 17.54 0.14
N LYS A 299 -15.06 18.60 0.56
CA LYS A 299 -15.55 19.56 1.56
C LYS A 299 -16.61 20.54 1.02
N SER A 300 -16.83 20.59 -0.29
CA SER A 300 -17.98 21.31 -0.86
C SER A 300 -19.33 20.62 -0.59
N HIS A 301 -19.30 19.35 -0.16
CA HIS A 301 -20.48 18.60 0.23
C HIS A 301 -20.64 18.60 1.77
N PRO A 302 -21.85 18.75 2.31
CA PRO A 302 -22.06 18.77 3.74
C PRO A 302 -21.84 17.38 4.37
N HIS A 303 -21.44 17.37 5.63
CA HIS A 303 -21.29 16.15 6.43
C HIS A 303 -20.36 15.10 5.84
N THR A 304 -19.26 15.54 5.22
CA THR A 304 -18.25 14.66 4.61
C THR A 304 -16.98 14.61 5.44
N ILE A 305 -16.28 13.49 5.34
CA ILE A 305 -14.92 13.29 5.85
C ILE A 305 -13.99 13.11 4.64
N CYS A 306 -12.76 13.62 4.75
CA CYS A 306 -11.71 13.43 3.75
C CYS A 306 -10.37 13.22 4.45
N MET A 307 -10.08 12.00 4.81
CA MET A 307 -8.78 11.61 5.33
C MET A 307 -7.85 11.30 4.16
N THR A 308 -6.58 11.67 4.28
CA THR A 308 -5.61 11.45 3.21
C THR A 308 -4.29 10.98 3.78
N HIS A 309 -3.68 9.99 3.15
CA HIS A 309 -2.30 9.64 3.46
C HIS A 309 -1.46 9.42 2.21
N LEU A 310 -0.16 9.65 2.38
CA LEU A 310 0.86 9.19 1.44
C LEU A 310 1.29 7.78 1.86
N SER A 311 1.34 6.90 0.88
CA SER A 311 1.94 5.57 0.98
C SER A 311 2.55 5.21 -0.36
N HIS A 312 3.25 4.08 -0.47
CA HIS A 312 3.89 3.71 -1.75
C HIS A 312 4.72 4.86 -2.33
N CYS A 313 5.71 5.31 -1.54
CA CYS A 313 6.51 6.49 -1.89
C CYS A 313 7.72 6.13 -2.77
N TYR A 314 8.03 7.01 -3.70
CA TYR A 314 9.11 6.88 -4.69
C TYR A 314 9.98 8.15 -4.72
N PRO A 315 11.20 8.12 -5.28
CA PRO A 315 11.99 9.33 -5.48
C PRO A 315 11.28 10.41 -6.32
N GLN A 316 10.43 10.01 -7.27
CA GLN A 316 9.75 10.91 -8.21
C GLN A 316 8.38 11.39 -7.72
N GLY A 317 7.77 10.69 -6.76
CA GLY A 317 6.40 10.97 -6.33
C GLY A 317 5.89 9.98 -5.31
N THR A 318 4.59 9.95 -5.16
CA THR A 318 3.92 9.10 -4.17
C THR A 318 2.53 8.72 -4.62
N ASN A 319 1.91 7.79 -3.91
CA ASN A 319 0.47 7.63 -3.93
C ASN A 319 -0.19 8.60 -2.93
N LEU A 320 -1.24 9.29 -3.35
CA LEU A 320 -2.21 9.94 -2.46
C LEU A 320 -3.43 9.04 -2.35
N TYR A 321 -3.72 8.61 -1.14
CA TYR A 321 -4.82 7.72 -0.81
C TYR A 321 -5.89 8.51 -0.04
N PHE A 322 -7.05 8.68 -0.63
CA PHE A 322 -8.17 9.44 -0.07
C PHE A 322 -9.20 8.47 0.49
N ILE A 323 -9.51 8.60 1.78
CA ILE A 323 -10.62 7.93 2.45
C ILE A 323 -11.72 8.97 2.63
N PHE A 324 -12.87 8.73 2.06
CA PHE A 324 -13.98 9.68 2.13
C PHE A 324 -15.27 9.00 2.57
N GLY A 325 -16.14 9.79 3.20
CA GLY A 325 -17.46 9.34 3.60
C GLY A 325 -18.53 10.28 3.09
N VAL A 326 -19.62 9.73 2.60
CA VAL A 326 -20.79 10.48 2.13
C VAL A 326 -22.07 9.78 2.60
N ARG A 327 -23.09 10.56 2.93
CA ARG A 327 -24.41 10.04 3.27
C ARG A 327 -25.39 10.33 2.14
N GLY A 328 -26.11 9.31 1.69
CA GLY A 328 -27.09 9.47 0.59
C GLY A 328 -27.50 8.15 -0.04
N SER A 329 -28.22 8.25 -1.16
CA SER A 329 -28.61 7.11 -1.97
C SER A 329 -27.40 6.54 -2.74
N VAL A 330 -27.58 5.35 -3.33
CA VAL A 330 -26.59 4.75 -4.24
C VAL A 330 -26.26 5.70 -5.42
N GLN A 331 -27.26 6.39 -5.95
CA GLN A 331 -27.04 7.33 -7.07
C GLN A 331 -26.24 8.56 -6.62
N ASP A 332 -26.49 9.07 -5.41
CA ASP A 332 -25.70 10.17 -4.83
C ASP A 332 -24.23 9.74 -4.67
N TYR A 333 -24.02 8.54 -4.18
CA TYR A 333 -22.67 7.97 -4.04
C TYR A 333 -21.95 7.85 -5.39
N VAL A 334 -22.62 7.31 -6.43
CA VAL A 334 -22.03 7.15 -7.78
C VAL A 334 -21.65 8.52 -8.36
N ASN A 335 -22.54 9.51 -8.24
CA ASN A 335 -22.28 10.87 -8.73
C ASN A 335 -21.12 11.52 -7.98
N TYR A 336 -21.09 11.34 -6.66
CA TYR A 336 -20.03 11.86 -5.79
C TYR A 336 -18.68 11.25 -6.15
N ARG A 337 -18.60 9.91 -6.27
CA ARG A 337 -17.39 9.18 -6.64
C ARG A 337 -16.86 9.61 -8.01
N THR A 338 -17.74 9.76 -9.00
CA THR A 338 -17.38 10.25 -10.33
C THR A 338 -16.79 11.66 -10.28
N GLY A 339 -17.43 12.59 -9.56
CA GLY A 339 -16.92 13.94 -9.39
C GLY A 339 -15.57 14.00 -8.66
N LEU A 340 -15.33 13.08 -7.73
CA LEU A 340 -14.07 12.99 -7.00
C LEU A 340 -12.95 12.50 -7.93
N VAL A 341 -13.19 11.46 -8.76
CA VAL A 341 -12.24 10.99 -9.78
C VAL A 341 -11.92 12.11 -10.77
N ASP A 342 -12.94 12.84 -11.23
CA ASP A 342 -12.75 13.98 -12.12
C ASP A 342 -11.88 15.09 -11.50
N ALA A 343 -12.13 15.43 -10.24
CA ALA A 343 -11.32 16.41 -9.51
C ALA A 343 -9.86 15.96 -9.39
N MET A 344 -9.63 14.68 -9.09
CA MET A 344 -8.32 14.08 -8.95
C MET A 344 -7.53 14.10 -10.27
N VAL A 345 -8.16 13.67 -11.37
CA VAL A 345 -7.53 13.63 -12.70
C VAL A 345 -7.28 15.04 -13.26
N LYS A 346 -8.24 15.97 -13.11
CA LYS A 346 -8.08 17.38 -13.51
C LYS A 346 -6.95 18.08 -12.76
N ALA A 347 -6.71 17.68 -11.52
CA ALA A 347 -5.61 18.21 -10.72
C ALA A 347 -4.23 17.64 -11.09
N GLY A 348 -4.17 16.63 -11.96
CA GLY A 348 -2.95 15.99 -12.45
C GLY A 348 -2.61 14.65 -11.79
N GLY A 349 -3.50 14.08 -10.98
CA GLY A 349 -3.37 12.72 -10.45
C GLY A 349 -3.68 11.67 -11.51
N SER A 350 -3.04 10.49 -11.42
CA SER A 350 -3.46 9.34 -12.23
C SER A 350 -4.85 8.83 -11.79
N PRO A 351 -5.61 8.13 -12.64
CA PRO A 351 -6.90 7.60 -12.23
C PRO A 351 -6.82 6.48 -11.18
N SER A 352 -5.68 5.81 -11.06
CA SER A 352 -5.37 4.84 -10.02
C SER A 352 -3.86 4.55 -9.98
N HIS A 353 -3.34 4.27 -8.77
CA HIS A 353 -1.98 3.78 -8.55
C HIS A 353 -1.94 2.25 -8.44
N HIS A 354 -2.93 1.63 -7.76
CA HIS A 354 -2.88 0.19 -7.46
C HIS A 354 -4.25 -0.50 -7.25
N HIS A 355 -5.37 0.23 -7.21
CA HIS A 355 -6.68 -0.39 -7.09
C HIS A 355 -7.20 -0.91 -8.44
N GLY A 356 -6.69 -0.37 -9.54
CA GLY A 356 -7.21 -0.61 -10.87
C GLY A 356 -8.43 0.27 -11.19
N VAL A 357 -8.90 0.18 -12.41
CA VAL A 357 -10.06 0.96 -12.88
C VAL A 357 -11.29 0.09 -13.13
N GLY A 358 -11.15 -1.24 -13.04
CA GLY A 358 -12.23 -2.24 -13.20
C GLY A 358 -12.49 -2.62 -14.65
#